data_1472f2443c14161ca3fa3cc61bb11eea
#
_entry.id   1472f2443c14161ca3fa3cc61bb11eea
#
_cell.length_a   1.000
_cell.length_b   1.000
_cell.length_c   1.000
_cell.angle_alpha   90.00
_cell.angle_beta   90.00
_cell.angle_gamma   90.00
#
_symmetry.space_group_name_H-M   'P 1'
#
loop_
_entity.id
_entity.type
_entity.pdbx_description
1 polymer ?
#
loop_
_entity_poly.entity_id
_entity_poly.type
_entity_poly.pdbx_seq_one_letter_code
_entity_poly.pdbx_strand_id
1 'polypeptide(L)'
;MLRPFDYLYILATIAFTVYGQLILKWRIAQMGPLPTNAVGKVSFLISLLFDPLIASGFAAALVASFAWMAAMTKFELSHAYPFMSMNFVFVLLLSGWLLNEPITFQKVFGVALIVLGTVVASSG
;
A
#
# COMPACT_ATOMS: atom_id res chain seq x y z
N MET A 1 -4.98 19.04 -19.86
CA MET A 1 -3.93 19.74 -19.13
C MET A 1 -3.95 19.34 -17.67
N LEU A 2 -2.79 19.01 -17.12
CA LEU A 2 -2.69 18.58 -15.73
C LEU A 2 -2.78 19.79 -14.79
N ARG A 3 -3.55 19.63 -13.73
CA ARG A 3 -3.63 20.61 -12.66
C ARG A 3 -2.90 20.06 -11.43
N PRO A 4 -2.35 20.92 -10.55
CA PRO A 4 -1.67 20.44 -9.36
C PRO A 4 -2.54 19.51 -8.50
N PHE A 5 -3.86 19.79 -8.41
CA PHE A 5 -4.74 18.95 -7.59
C PHE A 5 -5.09 17.61 -8.24
N ASP A 6 -4.75 17.39 -9.52
CA ASP A 6 -4.91 16.06 -10.12
C ASP A 6 -4.01 15.04 -9.42
N TYR A 7 -2.89 15.49 -8.85
CA TYR A 7 -2.02 14.63 -8.05
C TYR A 7 -2.69 14.13 -6.77
N LEU A 8 -3.80 14.75 -6.36
CA LEU A 8 -4.57 14.24 -5.22
C LEU A 8 -5.13 12.85 -5.48
N TYR A 9 -5.42 12.50 -6.72
CA TYR A 9 -5.84 11.13 -7.06
C TYR A 9 -4.74 10.13 -6.75
N ILE A 10 -3.49 10.48 -7.06
CA ILE A 10 -2.35 9.63 -6.75
C ILE A 10 -2.13 9.56 -5.24
N LEU A 11 -2.22 10.70 -4.55
CA LEU A 11 -2.08 10.75 -3.10
C LEU A 11 -3.16 9.93 -2.41
N ALA A 12 -4.41 10.03 -2.87
CA ALA A 12 -5.50 9.24 -2.32
C ALA A 12 -5.26 7.75 -2.51
N THR A 13 -4.79 7.35 -3.70
CA THR A 13 -4.44 5.97 -3.96
C THR A 13 -3.40 5.47 -2.97
N ILE A 14 -2.34 6.25 -2.77
CA ILE A 14 -1.27 5.91 -1.85
C ILE A 14 -1.80 5.79 -0.42
N ALA A 15 -2.57 6.79 0.03
CA ALA A 15 -3.07 6.83 1.41
C ALA A 15 -3.94 5.61 1.72
N PHE A 16 -4.90 5.31 0.85
CA PHE A 16 -5.79 4.17 1.06
C PHE A 16 -5.08 2.83 0.92
N THR A 17 -4.11 2.75 -0.01
CA THR A 17 -3.31 1.53 -0.16
C THR A 17 -2.48 1.27 1.09
N VAL A 18 -1.80 2.29 1.60
CA VAL A 18 -0.96 2.16 2.81
C VAL A 18 -1.82 1.79 4.01
N TYR A 19 -2.97 2.46 4.19
CA TYR A 19 -3.88 2.11 5.27
C TYR A 19 -4.30 0.65 5.19
N GLY A 20 -4.71 0.20 4.00
CA GLY A 20 -5.15 -1.18 3.81
C GLY A 20 -4.06 -2.19 4.15
N GLN A 21 -2.82 -1.92 3.73
CA GLN A 21 -1.71 -2.80 4.02
C GLN A 21 -1.40 -2.86 5.52
N LEU A 22 -1.42 -1.72 6.19
CA LEU A 22 -1.10 -1.65 7.61
C LEU A 22 -2.17 -2.31 8.46
N ILE A 23 -3.45 -2.05 8.19
CA ILE A 23 -4.53 -2.63 8.97
C ILE A 23 -4.59 -4.15 8.77
N LEU A 24 -4.34 -4.60 7.54
CA LEU A 24 -4.31 -6.02 7.21
C LEU A 24 -3.21 -6.73 8.00
N LYS A 25 -2.01 -6.20 7.97
CA LYS A 25 -0.87 -6.79 8.70
C LYS A 25 -1.11 -6.78 10.19
N TRP A 26 -1.58 -5.66 10.72
CA TRP A 26 -1.81 -5.51 12.16
C TRP A 26 -2.86 -6.52 12.66
N ARG A 27 -3.96 -6.64 11.91
CA ARG A 27 -5.05 -7.52 12.34
C ARG A 27 -4.70 -8.99 12.15
N ILE A 28 -4.07 -9.35 11.04
CA ILE A 28 -3.68 -10.75 10.78
C ILE A 28 -2.67 -11.23 11.82
N ALA A 29 -1.78 -10.36 12.27
CA ALA A 29 -0.81 -10.71 13.31
C ALA A 29 -1.49 -11.15 14.61
N GLN A 30 -2.72 -10.68 14.87
CA GLN A 30 -3.49 -11.05 16.06
C GLN A 30 -4.27 -12.35 15.89
N MET A 31 -4.42 -12.84 14.66
CA MET A 31 -5.21 -14.03 14.34
C MET A 31 -4.43 -15.34 14.45
N GLY A 32 -3.11 -15.26 14.56
CA GLY A 32 -2.26 -16.43 14.66
C GLY A 32 -1.74 -16.91 13.30
N PRO A 33 -1.03 -18.03 13.28
CA PRO A 33 -0.36 -18.50 12.07
C PRO A 33 -1.34 -19.09 11.05
N LEU A 34 -0.93 -19.03 9.79
CA LEU A 34 -1.65 -19.66 8.69
C LEU A 34 -1.59 -21.19 8.84
N PRO A 35 -2.75 -21.89 8.75
CA PRO A 35 -2.73 -23.35 8.77
C PRO A 35 -1.86 -23.95 7.66
N THR A 36 -1.36 -25.16 7.90
CA THR A 36 -0.41 -25.80 6.99
C THR A 36 -1.08 -26.58 5.86
N ASN A 37 -2.32 -27.04 6.05
CA ASN A 37 -3.03 -27.78 5.01
C ASN A 37 -3.81 -26.84 4.09
N ALA A 38 -4.12 -27.32 2.88
CA ALA A 38 -4.77 -26.48 1.86
C ALA A 38 -6.19 -26.06 2.28
N VAL A 39 -6.96 -26.98 2.84
CA VAL A 39 -8.34 -26.68 3.28
C VAL A 39 -8.33 -25.66 4.42
N GLY A 40 -7.43 -25.84 5.39
CA GLY A 40 -7.28 -24.92 6.51
C GLY A 40 -6.84 -23.51 6.05
N LYS A 41 -5.93 -23.44 5.07
CA LYS A 41 -5.49 -22.15 4.52
C LYS A 41 -6.65 -21.40 3.89
N VAL A 42 -7.44 -22.07 3.05
CA VAL A 42 -8.59 -21.45 2.39
C VAL A 42 -9.62 -21.01 3.41
N SER A 43 -9.94 -21.88 4.37
CA SER A 43 -10.90 -21.56 5.44
C SER A 43 -10.44 -20.35 6.25
N PHE A 44 -9.16 -20.32 6.62
CA PHE A 44 -8.59 -19.20 7.39
C PHE A 44 -8.69 -17.89 6.62
N LEU A 45 -8.30 -17.90 5.34
CA LEU A 45 -8.31 -16.69 4.53
C LEU A 45 -9.73 -16.19 4.30
N ILE A 46 -10.70 -17.09 4.08
CA ILE A 46 -12.10 -16.70 3.92
C ILE A 46 -12.64 -16.12 5.22
N SER A 47 -12.30 -16.71 6.37
CA SER A 47 -12.77 -16.21 7.66
C SER A 47 -12.25 -14.82 7.96
N LEU A 48 -11.06 -14.46 7.45
CA LEU A 48 -10.52 -13.11 7.62
C LEU A 48 -11.40 -12.05 6.97
N LEU A 49 -12.07 -12.40 5.88
CA LEU A 49 -12.94 -11.44 5.17
C LEU A 49 -14.13 -10.98 6.01
N PHE A 50 -14.52 -11.77 7.02
CA PHE A 50 -15.62 -11.41 7.90
C PHE A 50 -15.17 -10.56 9.09
N ASP A 51 -13.86 -10.37 9.27
CA ASP A 51 -13.37 -9.46 10.31
C ASP A 51 -13.59 -8.02 9.88
N PRO A 52 -14.23 -7.17 10.74
CA PRO A 52 -14.53 -5.79 10.36
C PRO A 52 -13.29 -4.96 10.00
N LEU A 53 -12.19 -5.16 10.69
CA LEU A 53 -10.96 -4.40 10.44
C LEU A 53 -10.32 -4.80 9.12
N ILE A 54 -10.31 -6.09 8.82
CA ILE A 54 -9.80 -6.58 7.54
C ILE A 54 -10.73 -6.14 6.41
N ALA A 55 -12.03 -6.16 6.63
CA ALA A 55 -13.00 -5.67 5.66
C ALA A 55 -12.76 -4.19 5.36
N SER A 56 -12.39 -3.39 6.37
CA SER A 56 -12.06 -1.98 6.14
C SER A 56 -10.81 -1.83 5.27
N GLY A 57 -9.85 -2.73 5.39
CA GLY A 57 -8.68 -2.75 4.53
C GLY A 57 -9.02 -3.03 3.08
N PHE A 58 -9.92 -3.99 2.84
CA PHE A 58 -10.39 -4.27 1.49
C PHE A 58 -11.22 -3.12 0.93
N ALA A 59 -12.05 -2.48 1.76
CA ALA A 59 -12.81 -1.30 1.34
C ALA A 59 -11.85 -0.17 0.94
N ALA A 60 -10.78 0.03 1.71
CA ALA A 60 -9.77 1.02 1.39
C ALA A 60 -9.07 0.70 0.07
N ALA A 61 -8.78 -0.59 -0.19
CA ALA A 61 -8.18 -1.01 -1.45
C ALA A 61 -9.12 -0.73 -2.63
N LEU A 62 -10.43 -0.92 -2.44
CA LEU A 62 -11.41 -0.60 -3.46
C LEU A 62 -11.44 0.90 -3.75
N VAL A 63 -11.45 1.72 -2.71
CA VAL A 63 -11.40 3.19 -2.86
C VAL A 63 -10.11 3.59 -3.57
N ALA A 64 -8.98 2.98 -3.19
CA ALA A 64 -7.70 3.23 -3.85
C ALA A 64 -7.78 2.92 -5.34
N SER A 65 -8.45 1.83 -5.71
CA SER A 65 -8.62 1.45 -7.10
C SER A 65 -9.41 2.50 -7.88
N PHE A 66 -10.47 3.04 -7.29
CA PHE A 66 -11.23 4.11 -7.93
C PHE A 66 -10.40 5.39 -8.07
N ALA A 67 -9.63 5.74 -7.05
CA ALA A 67 -8.73 6.89 -7.12
C ALA A 67 -7.69 6.71 -8.22
N TRP A 68 -7.15 5.50 -8.35
CA TRP A 68 -6.19 5.18 -9.40
C TRP A 68 -6.82 5.27 -10.79
N MET A 69 -8.06 4.80 -10.92
CA MET A 69 -8.79 4.94 -12.18
C MET A 69 -8.96 6.41 -12.57
N ALA A 70 -9.27 7.27 -11.59
CA ALA A 70 -9.36 8.71 -11.83
C ALA A 70 -8.00 9.27 -12.25
N ALA A 71 -6.92 8.84 -11.62
CA ALA A 71 -5.57 9.26 -11.99
C ALA A 71 -5.24 8.86 -13.43
N MET A 72 -5.67 7.68 -13.86
CA MET A 72 -5.40 7.20 -15.22
C MET A 72 -6.11 8.01 -16.28
N THR A 73 -7.14 8.78 -15.92
CA THR A 73 -7.76 9.71 -16.88
C THR A 73 -6.94 10.99 -17.07
N LYS A 74 -5.98 11.26 -16.18
CA LYS A 74 -5.20 12.51 -16.19
C LYS A 74 -3.73 12.30 -16.49
N PHE A 75 -3.18 11.14 -16.12
CA PHE A 75 -1.74 10.88 -16.23
C PHE A 75 -1.45 9.70 -17.13
N GLU A 76 -0.29 9.74 -17.77
CA GLU A 76 0.26 8.54 -18.39
C GLU A 76 0.66 7.55 -17.30
N LEU A 77 0.48 6.27 -17.58
CA LEU A 77 0.82 5.23 -16.62
C LEU A 77 2.30 5.29 -16.24
N SER A 78 3.16 5.51 -17.22
CA SER A 78 4.61 5.58 -16.98
C SER A 78 5.02 6.76 -16.12
N HIS A 79 4.21 7.84 -16.11
CA HIS A 79 4.46 8.99 -15.26
C HIS A 79 3.90 8.79 -13.84
N ALA A 80 2.67 8.26 -13.76
CA ALA A 80 1.99 8.10 -12.48
C ALA A 80 2.55 6.96 -11.64
N TYR A 81 2.94 5.86 -12.27
CA TYR A 81 3.34 4.66 -11.55
C TYR A 81 4.55 4.86 -10.63
N PRO A 82 5.61 5.59 -11.04
CA PRO A 82 6.71 5.85 -10.13
C PRO A 82 6.31 6.49 -8.81
N PHE A 83 5.25 7.34 -8.81
CA PHE A 83 4.76 7.94 -7.57
C PHE A 83 4.22 6.90 -6.60
N MET A 84 3.76 5.76 -7.10
CA MET A 84 3.28 4.67 -6.26
C MET A 84 4.41 4.05 -5.42
N SER A 85 5.66 4.29 -5.79
CA SER A 85 6.80 3.85 -5.00
C SER A 85 6.86 4.53 -3.64
N MET A 86 6.14 5.65 -3.45
CA MET A 86 6.00 6.28 -2.14
C MET A 86 5.32 5.36 -1.13
N ASN A 87 4.59 4.34 -1.60
CA ASN A 87 4.07 3.30 -0.71
C ASN A 87 5.18 2.66 0.11
N PHE A 88 6.35 2.44 -0.50
CA PHE A 88 7.49 1.85 0.21
C PHE A 88 7.96 2.74 1.35
N VAL A 89 8.00 4.05 1.14
CA VAL A 89 8.42 5.01 2.16
C VAL A 89 7.44 4.98 3.33
N PHE A 90 6.16 5.15 3.04
CA PHE A 90 5.14 5.21 4.09
C PHE A 90 5.00 3.89 4.83
N VAL A 91 5.04 2.77 4.11
CA VAL A 91 4.95 1.46 4.75
C VAL A 91 6.17 1.22 5.64
N LEU A 92 7.38 1.58 5.18
CA LEU A 92 8.57 1.42 6.00
C LEU A 92 8.48 2.22 7.30
N LEU A 93 8.13 3.51 7.19
CA LEU A 93 8.07 4.38 8.35
C LEU A 93 6.96 3.98 9.32
N LEU A 94 5.77 3.73 8.77
CA LEU A 94 4.60 3.42 9.61
C LEU A 94 4.64 2.01 10.17
N SER A 95 5.17 1.04 9.43
CA SER A 95 5.31 -0.31 9.96
C SER A 95 6.33 -0.35 11.11
N GLY A 96 7.40 0.43 11.00
CA GLY A 96 8.36 0.53 12.09
C GLY A 96 7.77 1.15 13.34
N TRP A 97 6.90 2.14 13.15
CA TRP A 97 6.29 2.87 14.28
C TRP A 97 5.08 2.13 14.85
N LEU A 98 4.14 1.72 13.99
CA LEU A 98 2.86 1.16 14.44
C LEU A 98 2.91 -0.34 14.67
N LEU A 99 3.71 -1.06 13.91
CA LEU A 99 3.79 -2.52 13.98
C LEU A 99 5.05 -3.01 14.71
N ASN A 100 5.90 -2.08 15.13
CA ASN A 100 7.18 -2.39 15.81
C ASN A 100 8.06 -3.33 14.98
N GLU A 101 7.97 -3.23 13.64
CA GLU A 101 8.84 -4.00 12.76
C GLU A 101 10.23 -3.37 12.72
N PRO A 102 11.28 -4.17 12.64
CA PRO A 102 12.64 -3.62 12.65
C PRO A 102 12.94 -2.84 11.37
N ILE A 103 13.44 -1.61 11.54
CA ILE A 103 13.90 -0.79 10.43
C ILE A 103 15.42 -0.93 10.37
N THR A 104 15.90 -1.62 9.35
CA THR A 104 17.34 -1.85 9.18
C THR A 104 17.93 -0.80 8.24
N PHE A 105 19.26 -0.64 8.32
CA PHE A 105 19.97 0.25 7.39
C PHE A 105 19.72 -0.17 5.95
N GLN A 106 19.70 -1.48 5.67
CA GLN A 106 19.48 -1.98 4.31
C GLN A 106 18.10 -1.58 3.78
N LYS A 107 17.07 -1.65 4.64
CA LYS A 107 15.71 -1.21 4.24
C LYS A 107 15.67 0.27 3.93
N VAL A 108 16.28 1.09 4.78
CA VAL A 108 16.33 2.54 4.58
C VAL A 108 17.10 2.87 3.31
N PHE A 109 18.24 2.25 3.10
CA PHE A 109 19.07 2.48 1.93
C PHE A 109 18.33 2.09 0.64
N GLY A 110 17.67 0.91 0.65
CA GLY A 110 16.89 0.46 -0.50
C GLY A 110 15.74 1.38 -0.84
N VAL A 111 14.99 1.82 0.19
CA VAL A 111 13.88 2.76 -0.01
C VAL A 111 14.40 4.11 -0.52
N ALA A 112 15.55 4.57 -0.02
CA ALA A 112 16.17 5.79 -0.52
C ALA A 112 16.49 5.70 -2.01
N LEU A 113 17.00 4.55 -2.47
CA LEU A 113 17.24 4.30 -3.90
C LEU A 113 15.95 4.32 -4.70
N ILE A 114 14.85 3.77 -4.16
CA ILE A 114 13.55 3.79 -4.82
C ILE A 114 13.05 5.23 -4.98
N VAL A 115 13.17 6.04 -3.93
CA VAL A 115 12.76 7.44 -3.98
C VAL A 115 13.58 8.20 -5.01
N LEU A 116 14.89 7.98 -5.03
CA LEU A 116 15.77 8.61 -6.00
C LEU A 116 15.38 8.22 -7.42
N GLY A 117 15.12 6.93 -7.65
CA GLY A 117 14.65 6.44 -8.95
C GLY A 117 13.31 7.06 -9.34
N THR A 118 12.40 7.25 -8.38
CA THR A 118 11.12 7.90 -8.61
C THR A 118 11.30 9.35 -9.09
N VAL A 119 12.19 10.09 -8.44
CA VAL A 119 12.48 11.47 -8.83
C VAL A 119 13.00 11.52 -10.26
N VAL A 120 13.93 10.65 -10.59
CA VAL A 120 14.49 10.58 -11.96
C VAL A 120 13.39 10.21 -12.97
N ALA A 121 12.57 9.21 -12.66
CA ALA A 121 11.54 8.74 -13.57
C ALA A 121 10.45 9.80 -13.80
N SER A 122 10.08 10.54 -12.74
CA SER A 122 9.03 11.54 -12.84
C SER A 122 9.47 12.79 -13.61
N SER A 123 10.77 13.00 -13.76
CA SER A 123 11.30 14.14 -14.50
C SER A 123 11.48 13.85 -16.00
N GLY A 124 11.30 12.58 -16.39
CA GLY A 124 11.42 12.17 -17.78
C GLY A 124 10.17 12.36 -18.63
#